data_5b0ac3c76b5dccd4b13b67c2631dc42e
#
_entry.id   5b0ac3c76b5dccd4b13b67c2631dc42e
#
_cell.length_a   1.000
_cell.length_b   1.000
_cell.length_c   1.000
_cell.angle_alpha   90.00
_cell.angle_beta   90.00
_cell.angle_gamma   90.00
#
_symmetry.space_group_name_H-M   'P 1'
#
loop_
_entity.id
_entity.type
_entity.pdbx_description
1 polymer ?
#
loop_
_entity_poly.entity_id
_entity_poly.type
_entity_poly.pdbx_seq_one_letter_code
_entity_poly.pdbx_strand_id
1 'polypeptide(L)'
;MGTVLITGAGTGLGRALAHQYAKAGHTIVLSGRTEKNLLIVQNEIRENGGNAEILICDVTETASVTEAMRQIGSIDILINNAGLGIFGDVSEYTESQIDQMLNTNVKGTILMTQMAVPKLREVGGRVLNIISTAGLRGKKNESVYCASKFAVRGFTESLVKEWEEESLSATAVYMGGMNTPFWSETDHIDDPSRLKGPEVVAEKIYHEDDGRAEIFVDR
;
A
#
# COMPACT_ATOMS: atom_id res chain seq x y z
N MET A 1 -6.29 18.95 5.54
CA MET A 1 -5.99 17.95 6.58
C MET A 1 -7.16 16.98 6.58
N GLY A 2 -6.90 15.67 6.66
CA GLY A 2 -7.95 14.63 6.61
C GLY A 2 -7.42 13.32 7.17
N THR A 3 -8.18 12.24 7.06
CA THR A 3 -7.84 10.90 7.54
C THR A 3 -7.18 10.07 6.44
N VAL A 4 -6.01 9.54 6.71
CA VAL A 4 -5.25 8.68 5.78
C VAL A 4 -5.20 7.26 6.31
N LEU A 5 -5.85 6.33 5.62
CA LEU A 5 -5.80 4.90 5.93
C LEU A 5 -4.68 4.25 5.12
N ILE A 6 -3.72 3.62 5.82
CA ILE A 6 -2.55 2.98 5.19
C ILE A 6 -2.54 1.50 5.55
N THR A 7 -2.62 0.62 4.56
CA THR A 7 -2.48 -0.82 4.77
C THR A 7 -0.99 -1.22 4.81
N GLY A 8 -0.64 -2.22 5.64
CA GLY A 8 0.74 -2.60 5.85
C GLY A 8 1.59 -1.50 6.49
N ALA A 9 1.00 -0.68 7.37
CA ALA A 9 1.60 0.52 7.94
C ALA A 9 2.67 0.25 9.02
N GLY A 10 2.83 -0.99 9.47
CA GLY A 10 3.71 -1.32 10.60
C GLY A 10 5.22 -1.36 10.27
N THR A 11 5.62 -1.41 9.01
CA THR A 11 7.01 -1.53 8.58
C THR A 11 7.26 -0.88 7.21
N GLY A 12 8.52 -0.76 6.83
CA GLY A 12 8.95 -0.41 5.47
C GLY A 12 8.32 0.87 4.93
N LEU A 13 7.85 0.82 3.68
CA LEU A 13 7.23 1.98 3.03
C LEU A 13 5.96 2.44 3.73
N GLY A 14 5.11 1.51 4.21
CA GLY A 14 3.88 1.89 4.92
C GLY A 14 4.14 2.71 6.17
N ARG A 15 5.17 2.36 6.97
CA ARG A 15 5.63 3.15 8.12
C ARG A 15 6.14 4.52 7.68
N ALA A 16 6.97 4.58 6.65
CA ALA A 16 7.52 5.84 6.15
C ALA A 16 6.42 6.77 5.60
N LEU A 17 5.43 6.24 4.87
CA LEU A 17 4.25 7.00 4.43
C LEU A 17 3.45 7.52 5.63
N ALA A 18 3.23 6.68 6.66
CA ALA A 18 2.53 7.09 7.87
C ALA A 18 3.19 8.30 8.53
N HIS A 19 4.51 8.28 8.69
CA HIS A 19 5.26 9.43 9.23
C HIS A 19 5.16 10.67 8.33
N GLN A 20 5.28 10.49 7.01
CA GLN A 20 5.25 11.61 6.08
C GLN A 20 3.90 12.33 6.07
N TYR A 21 2.79 11.59 6.02
CA TYR A 21 1.44 12.18 6.07
C TYR A 21 1.09 12.73 7.46
N ALA A 22 1.56 12.09 8.54
CA ALA A 22 1.39 12.62 9.90
C ALA A 22 2.10 13.96 10.09
N LYS A 23 3.35 14.09 9.61
CA LYS A 23 4.12 15.34 9.61
C LYS A 23 3.41 16.48 8.86
N ALA A 24 2.63 16.15 7.85
CA ALA A 24 1.80 17.09 7.10
C ALA A 24 0.46 17.45 7.81
N GLY A 25 0.21 16.89 9.00
CA GLY A 25 -0.96 17.21 9.83
C GLY A 25 -2.20 16.34 9.56
N HIS A 26 -2.04 15.22 8.83
CA HIS A 26 -3.13 14.26 8.67
C HIS A 26 -3.28 13.35 9.90
N THR A 27 -4.50 12.89 10.18
CA THR A 27 -4.74 11.79 11.10
C THR A 27 -4.48 10.47 10.37
N ILE A 28 -3.63 9.61 10.92
CA ILE A 28 -3.23 8.36 10.28
C ILE A 28 -3.97 7.18 10.90
N VAL A 29 -4.62 6.37 10.08
CA VAL A 29 -5.13 5.05 10.47
C VAL A 29 -4.12 4.01 10.00
N LEU A 30 -3.38 3.47 10.96
CA LEU A 30 -2.33 2.46 10.75
C LEU A 30 -2.97 1.08 10.66
N SER A 31 -3.09 0.51 9.47
CA SER A 31 -3.71 -0.80 9.29
C SER A 31 -2.69 -1.91 9.02
N GLY A 32 -2.90 -3.07 9.63
CA GLY A 32 -2.07 -4.26 9.46
C GLY A 32 -2.44 -5.39 10.42
N ARG A 33 -1.77 -6.55 10.27
CA ARG A 33 -2.04 -7.75 11.07
C ARG A 33 -1.32 -7.80 12.41
N THR A 34 -0.16 -7.15 12.51
CA THR A 34 0.76 -7.27 13.66
C THR A 34 0.65 -6.02 14.53
N GLU A 35 -0.18 -6.11 15.56
CA GLU A 35 -0.45 -5.00 16.48
C GLU A 35 0.84 -4.37 17.05
N LYS A 36 1.80 -5.20 17.47
CA LYS A 36 3.08 -4.74 18.02
C LYS A 36 3.80 -3.74 17.09
N ASN A 37 3.83 -4.02 15.79
CA ASN A 37 4.49 -3.15 14.82
C ASN A 37 3.73 -1.83 14.64
N LEU A 38 2.39 -1.89 14.64
CA LEU A 38 1.54 -0.71 14.54
C LEU A 38 1.66 0.19 15.77
N LEU A 39 1.74 -0.41 16.97
CA LEU A 39 1.96 0.32 18.24
C LEU A 39 3.28 1.09 18.23
N ILE A 40 4.35 0.51 17.69
CA ILE A 40 5.64 1.20 17.55
C ILE A 40 5.46 2.46 16.69
N VAL A 41 4.88 2.32 15.50
CA VAL A 41 4.67 3.45 14.57
C VAL A 41 3.73 4.50 15.17
N GLN A 42 2.67 4.08 15.85
CA GLN A 42 1.75 4.99 16.53
C GLN A 42 2.46 5.85 17.58
N ASN A 43 3.29 5.22 18.42
CA ASN A 43 4.04 5.93 19.45
C ASN A 43 5.02 6.93 18.83
N GLU A 44 5.77 6.51 17.80
CA GLU A 44 6.69 7.39 17.07
C GLU A 44 5.97 8.63 16.48
N ILE A 45 4.80 8.44 15.88
CA ILE A 45 4.00 9.55 15.33
C ILE A 45 3.53 10.48 16.45
N ARG A 46 3.04 9.93 17.56
CA ARG A 46 2.56 10.72 18.71
C ARG A 46 3.67 11.49 19.42
N GLU A 47 4.84 10.88 19.59
CA GLU A 47 6.02 11.53 20.14
C GLU A 47 6.48 12.73 19.28
N ASN A 48 6.25 12.68 17.97
CA ASN A 48 6.50 13.78 17.05
C ASN A 48 5.30 14.76 16.90
N GLY A 49 4.29 14.66 17.78
CA GLY A 49 3.14 15.56 17.80
C GLY A 49 2.06 15.28 16.76
N GLY A 50 2.15 14.16 16.04
CA GLY A 50 1.15 13.73 15.07
C GLY A 50 0.01 12.93 15.72
N ASN A 51 -1.01 12.63 14.94
CA ASN A 51 -2.17 11.83 15.37
C ASN A 51 -2.23 10.50 14.60
N ALA A 52 -2.30 9.38 15.32
CA ALA A 52 -2.39 8.05 14.73
C ALA A 52 -3.28 7.12 15.56
N GLU A 53 -4.07 6.31 14.85
CA GLU A 53 -4.92 5.24 15.37
C GLU A 53 -4.51 3.90 14.77
N ILE A 54 -4.73 2.81 15.52
CA ILE A 54 -4.42 1.46 15.06
C ILE A 54 -5.70 0.77 14.62
N LEU A 55 -5.60 0.06 13.51
CA LEU A 55 -6.67 -0.74 12.95
C LEU A 55 -6.13 -2.13 12.58
N ILE A 56 -6.44 -3.13 13.40
CA ILE A 56 -6.06 -4.51 13.10
C ILE A 56 -6.92 -5.02 11.95
N CYS A 57 -6.26 -5.37 10.83
CA CYS A 57 -6.94 -5.83 9.63
C CYS A 57 -6.05 -6.79 8.84
N ASP A 58 -6.61 -7.95 8.49
CA ASP A 58 -6.08 -8.80 7.44
C ASP A 58 -6.82 -8.49 6.13
N VAL A 59 -6.10 -7.89 5.18
CA VAL A 59 -6.67 -7.48 3.89
C VAL A 59 -7.12 -8.64 3.02
N THR A 60 -6.66 -9.87 3.31
CA THR A 60 -7.04 -11.08 2.57
C THR A 60 -8.42 -11.61 2.96
N GLU A 61 -8.94 -11.18 4.12
CA GLU A 61 -10.16 -11.69 4.75
C GLU A 61 -11.30 -10.66 4.69
N THR A 62 -12.35 -10.94 3.92
CA THR A 62 -13.49 -10.04 3.73
C THR A 62 -14.13 -9.61 5.06
N ALA A 63 -14.28 -10.55 6.01
CA ALA A 63 -14.85 -10.25 7.32
C ALA A 63 -13.99 -9.27 8.11
N SER A 64 -12.66 -9.43 8.08
CA SER A 64 -11.71 -8.54 8.72
C SER A 64 -11.77 -7.12 8.12
N VAL A 65 -11.79 -7.01 6.78
CA VAL A 65 -11.91 -5.72 6.08
C VAL A 65 -13.23 -5.04 6.39
N THR A 66 -14.35 -5.80 6.40
CA THR A 66 -15.68 -5.26 6.73
C THR A 66 -15.72 -4.71 8.15
N GLU A 67 -15.18 -5.46 9.11
CA GLU A 67 -15.16 -5.02 10.51
C GLU A 67 -14.24 -3.80 10.69
N ALA A 68 -13.08 -3.79 10.05
CA ALA A 68 -12.16 -2.66 10.05
C ALA A 68 -12.85 -1.38 9.53
N MET A 69 -13.56 -1.47 8.41
CA MET A 69 -14.26 -0.31 7.83
C MET A 69 -15.41 0.23 8.69
N ARG A 70 -16.00 -0.59 9.56
CA ARG A 70 -17.02 -0.11 10.53
C ARG A 70 -16.44 0.76 11.63
N GLN A 71 -15.15 0.53 11.98
CA GLN A 71 -14.47 1.26 13.07
C GLN A 71 -13.95 2.63 12.63
N ILE A 72 -13.80 2.88 11.33
CA ILE A 72 -13.30 4.14 10.79
C ILE A 72 -14.49 5.09 10.51
N GLY A 73 -14.38 6.36 10.94
CA GLY A 73 -15.35 7.39 10.61
C GLY A 73 -15.28 7.82 9.14
N SER A 74 -14.39 8.73 8.81
CA SER A 74 -14.14 9.22 7.44
C SER A 74 -12.80 8.77 6.91
N ILE A 75 -12.65 8.70 5.60
CA ILE A 75 -11.40 8.40 4.91
C ILE A 75 -11.26 9.41 3.76
N ASP A 76 -10.20 10.22 3.81
CA ASP A 76 -9.87 11.15 2.72
C ASP A 76 -8.91 10.50 1.73
N ILE A 77 -7.99 9.66 2.23
CA ILE A 77 -7.00 8.95 1.41
C ILE A 77 -6.91 7.50 1.87
N LEU A 78 -7.03 6.57 0.93
CA LEU A 78 -6.67 5.18 1.12
C LEU A 78 -5.34 4.89 0.43
N ILE A 79 -4.33 4.39 1.15
CA ILE A 79 -3.08 3.92 0.58
C ILE A 79 -3.02 2.40 0.70
N ASN A 80 -3.25 1.71 -0.41
CA ASN A 80 -3.07 0.27 -0.52
C ASN A 80 -1.59 -0.05 -0.68
N ASN A 81 -0.92 -0.25 0.45
CA ASN A 81 0.51 -0.56 0.50
C ASN A 81 0.79 -2.00 0.95
N ALA A 82 -0.15 -2.67 1.63
CA ALA A 82 0.03 -4.06 2.02
C ALA A 82 0.37 -4.94 0.81
N GLY A 83 1.45 -5.69 0.91
CA GLY A 83 1.91 -6.55 -0.17
C GLY A 83 3.08 -7.42 0.27
N LEU A 84 3.27 -8.51 -0.44
CA LEU A 84 4.40 -9.42 -0.26
C LEU A 84 4.95 -9.88 -1.63
N GLY A 85 6.20 -10.30 -1.64
CA GLY A 85 6.86 -10.89 -2.79
C GLY A 85 7.50 -12.23 -2.39
N ILE A 86 7.23 -13.26 -3.18
CA ILE A 86 7.92 -14.53 -3.13
C ILE A 86 8.58 -14.69 -4.50
N PHE A 87 9.87 -15.00 -4.51
CA PHE A 87 10.72 -14.97 -5.70
C PHE A 87 11.34 -16.33 -5.95
N GLY A 88 11.46 -16.72 -7.22
CA GLY A 88 12.04 -18.00 -7.63
C GLY A 88 11.70 -18.36 -9.06
N ASP A 89 12.18 -19.54 -9.50
CA ASP A 89 11.82 -20.10 -10.80
C ASP A 89 10.33 -20.44 -10.83
N VAL A 90 9.68 -20.23 -11.98
CA VAL A 90 8.23 -20.45 -12.14
C VAL A 90 7.81 -21.90 -11.84
N SER A 91 8.70 -22.85 -12.06
CA SER A 91 8.44 -24.28 -11.80
C SER A 91 8.50 -24.67 -10.31
N GLU A 92 9.00 -23.79 -9.45
CA GLU A 92 9.22 -24.04 -8.02
C GLU A 92 8.13 -23.45 -7.12
N TYR A 93 7.24 -22.61 -7.64
CA TYR A 93 6.15 -22.05 -6.83
C TYR A 93 5.14 -23.10 -6.40
N THR A 94 4.86 -23.14 -5.12
CA THR A 94 3.71 -23.89 -4.59
C THR A 94 2.41 -23.12 -4.81
N GLU A 95 1.28 -23.82 -4.90
CA GLU A 95 -0.05 -23.21 -4.96
C GLU A 95 -0.27 -22.21 -3.81
N SER A 96 0.12 -22.56 -2.60
CA SER A 96 0.04 -21.68 -1.41
C SER A 96 0.82 -20.38 -1.58
N GLN A 97 1.99 -20.39 -2.19
CA GLN A 97 2.79 -19.18 -2.45
C GLN A 97 2.14 -18.27 -3.50
N ILE A 98 1.55 -18.88 -4.53
CA ILE A 98 0.79 -18.16 -5.56
C ILE A 98 -0.42 -17.49 -4.91
N ASP A 99 -1.20 -18.24 -4.14
CA ASP A 99 -2.39 -17.74 -3.44
C ASP A 99 -2.05 -16.62 -2.45
N GLN A 100 -0.99 -16.75 -1.68
CA GLN A 100 -0.55 -15.70 -0.76
C GLN A 100 -0.27 -14.38 -1.48
N MET A 101 0.45 -14.42 -2.61
CA MET A 101 0.75 -13.22 -3.40
C MET A 101 -0.51 -12.62 -4.02
N LEU A 102 -1.36 -13.43 -4.64
CA LEU A 102 -2.58 -12.95 -5.29
C LEU A 102 -3.60 -12.45 -4.26
N ASN A 103 -3.81 -13.19 -3.17
CA ASN A 103 -4.74 -12.79 -2.12
C ASN A 103 -4.32 -11.50 -1.43
N THR A 104 -3.02 -11.33 -1.13
CA THR A 104 -2.55 -10.11 -0.46
C THR A 104 -2.48 -8.93 -1.45
N ASN A 105 -1.75 -9.10 -2.56
CA ASN A 105 -1.42 -7.97 -3.44
C ASN A 105 -2.61 -7.53 -4.29
N VAL A 106 -3.47 -8.46 -4.73
CA VAL A 106 -4.58 -8.18 -5.67
C VAL A 106 -5.91 -8.15 -4.94
N LYS A 107 -6.36 -9.28 -4.41
CA LYS A 107 -7.67 -9.37 -3.72
C LYS A 107 -7.75 -8.38 -2.56
N GLY A 108 -6.69 -8.29 -1.74
CA GLY A 108 -6.65 -7.36 -0.59
C GLY A 108 -6.78 -5.90 -1.02
N THR A 109 -6.06 -5.49 -2.07
CA THR A 109 -6.18 -4.15 -2.65
C THR A 109 -7.60 -3.86 -3.14
N ILE A 110 -8.22 -4.82 -3.83
CA ILE A 110 -9.60 -4.68 -4.34
C ILE A 110 -10.60 -4.58 -3.18
N LEU A 111 -10.52 -5.48 -2.19
CA LEU A 111 -11.43 -5.48 -1.03
C LEU A 111 -11.33 -4.18 -0.23
N MET A 112 -10.12 -3.72 0.07
CA MET A 112 -9.90 -2.47 0.80
C MET A 112 -10.48 -1.28 0.03
N THR A 113 -10.24 -1.20 -1.27
CA THR A 113 -10.79 -0.14 -2.12
C THR A 113 -12.31 -0.20 -2.16
N GLN A 114 -12.89 -1.37 -2.46
CA GLN A 114 -14.35 -1.56 -2.53
C GLN A 114 -15.06 -1.09 -1.25
N MET A 115 -14.52 -1.47 -0.10
CA MET A 115 -15.14 -1.14 1.19
C MET A 115 -14.88 0.30 1.63
N ALA A 116 -13.82 0.97 1.14
CA ALA A 116 -13.52 2.37 1.44
C ALA A 116 -14.28 3.35 0.53
N VAL A 117 -14.64 2.96 -0.69
CA VAL A 117 -15.29 3.84 -1.70
C VAL A 117 -16.49 4.62 -1.15
N PRO A 118 -17.44 4.06 -0.38
CA PRO A 118 -18.56 4.84 0.16
C PRO A 118 -18.09 6.04 0.99
N LYS A 119 -17.07 5.85 1.84
CA LYS A 119 -16.51 6.91 2.71
C LYS A 119 -15.70 7.94 1.92
N LEU A 120 -14.92 7.46 0.94
CA LEU A 120 -14.16 8.34 0.04
C LEU A 120 -15.10 9.24 -0.79
N ARG A 121 -16.24 8.72 -1.26
CA ARG A 121 -17.23 9.51 -2.02
C ARG A 121 -17.81 10.67 -1.22
N GLU A 122 -18.02 10.50 0.08
CA GLU A 122 -18.58 11.55 0.95
C GLU A 122 -17.71 12.81 0.98
N VAL A 123 -16.40 12.66 0.79
CA VAL A 123 -15.41 13.76 0.93
C VAL A 123 -14.67 14.10 -0.37
N GLY A 124 -14.95 13.40 -1.45
CA GLY A 124 -14.16 13.56 -2.69
C GLY A 124 -12.72 13.07 -2.50
N GLY A 125 -12.57 11.91 -1.87
CA GLY A 125 -11.29 11.34 -1.48
C GLY A 125 -10.54 10.64 -2.62
N ARG A 126 -9.40 10.01 -2.30
CA ARG A 126 -8.57 9.33 -3.30
C ARG A 126 -7.93 8.03 -2.81
N VAL A 127 -7.55 7.20 -3.79
CA VAL A 127 -6.89 5.91 -3.57
C VAL A 127 -5.50 5.93 -4.21
N LEU A 128 -4.46 5.59 -3.44
CA LEU A 128 -3.12 5.33 -3.95
C LEU A 128 -2.85 3.82 -3.88
N ASN A 129 -2.57 3.21 -5.02
CA ASN A 129 -2.19 1.80 -5.10
C ASN A 129 -0.68 1.67 -5.29
N ILE A 130 0.02 1.08 -4.31
CA ILE A 130 1.47 0.86 -4.36
C ILE A 130 1.76 -0.34 -5.24
N ILE A 131 2.25 -0.09 -6.45
CA ILE A 131 2.43 -1.13 -7.46
C ILE A 131 3.87 -1.65 -7.42
N SER A 132 4.82 -0.98 -7.88
CA SER A 132 6.20 -1.35 -8.15
C SER A 132 6.51 -1.27 -9.65
N THR A 133 7.79 -1.10 -9.99
CA THR A 133 8.27 -1.25 -11.38
C THR A 133 8.01 -2.67 -11.96
N ALA A 134 7.73 -3.67 -11.10
CA ALA A 134 7.26 -4.99 -11.50
C ALA A 134 5.86 -4.98 -12.16
N GLY A 135 5.08 -3.91 -12.02
CA GLY A 135 3.83 -3.68 -12.75
C GLY A 135 4.03 -2.99 -14.11
N LEU A 136 5.26 -2.62 -14.45
CA LEU A 136 5.61 -2.00 -15.75
C LEU A 136 6.29 -2.97 -16.71
N ARG A 137 7.00 -3.95 -16.19
CA ARG A 137 7.77 -4.92 -16.97
C ARG A 137 7.99 -6.22 -16.19
N GLY A 138 8.14 -7.33 -16.94
CA GLY A 138 8.55 -8.61 -16.37
C GLY A 138 9.98 -8.57 -15.85
N LYS A 139 10.25 -9.37 -14.82
CA LYS A 139 11.57 -9.52 -14.19
C LYS A 139 11.88 -11.01 -13.98
N LYS A 140 13.15 -11.35 -14.04
CA LYS A 140 13.61 -12.73 -13.81
C LYS A 140 13.29 -13.15 -12.38
N ASN A 141 12.78 -14.36 -12.20
CA ASN A 141 12.40 -14.95 -10.90
C ASN A 141 11.31 -14.18 -10.12
N GLU A 142 10.56 -13.30 -10.80
CA GLU A 142 9.47 -12.51 -10.22
C GLU A 142 8.13 -12.76 -10.94
N SER A 143 7.92 -13.89 -11.61
CA SER A 143 6.78 -14.10 -12.52
C SER A 143 5.42 -13.88 -11.86
N VAL A 144 5.15 -14.49 -10.71
CA VAL A 144 3.87 -14.35 -9.98
C VAL A 144 3.76 -12.98 -9.32
N TYR A 145 4.86 -12.45 -8.78
CA TYR A 145 4.89 -11.10 -8.23
C TYR A 145 4.59 -10.05 -9.31
N CYS A 146 5.24 -10.12 -10.48
CA CYS A 146 4.92 -9.26 -11.62
C CYS A 146 3.45 -9.39 -12.03
N ALA A 147 2.93 -10.62 -12.17
CA ALA A 147 1.52 -10.84 -12.50
C ALA A 147 0.59 -10.13 -11.51
N SER A 148 0.86 -10.22 -10.19
CA SER A 148 0.08 -9.53 -9.16
C SER A 148 0.13 -8.01 -9.31
N LYS A 149 1.31 -7.44 -9.64
CA LYS A 149 1.48 -5.98 -9.78
C LYS A 149 0.90 -5.45 -11.09
N PHE A 150 0.94 -6.22 -12.19
CA PHE A 150 0.19 -5.91 -13.41
C PHE A 150 -1.32 -5.94 -13.18
N ALA A 151 -1.83 -6.89 -12.38
CA ALA A 151 -3.25 -6.95 -12.02
C ALA A 151 -3.68 -5.68 -11.26
N VAL A 152 -2.90 -5.23 -10.27
CA VAL A 152 -3.20 -3.97 -9.52
C VAL A 152 -3.11 -2.76 -10.44
N ARG A 153 -2.16 -2.74 -11.40
CA ARG A 153 -2.10 -1.69 -12.42
C ARG A 153 -3.40 -1.63 -13.23
N GLY A 154 -3.81 -2.75 -13.83
CA GLY A 154 -5.06 -2.79 -14.62
C GLY A 154 -6.29 -2.41 -13.82
N PHE A 155 -6.37 -2.84 -12.54
CA PHE A 155 -7.42 -2.42 -11.63
C PHE A 155 -7.41 -0.89 -11.42
N THR A 156 -6.24 -0.28 -11.18
CA THR A 156 -6.13 1.16 -10.96
C THR A 156 -6.47 1.96 -12.20
N GLU A 157 -6.00 1.54 -13.38
CA GLU A 157 -6.35 2.15 -14.67
C GLU A 157 -7.86 2.12 -14.92
N SER A 158 -8.54 1.03 -14.52
CA SER A 158 -10.02 0.93 -14.61
C SER A 158 -10.70 1.91 -13.66
N LEU A 159 -10.25 2.01 -12.40
CA LEU A 159 -10.81 2.99 -11.45
C LEU A 159 -10.68 4.43 -11.94
N VAL A 160 -9.53 4.79 -12.54
CA VAL A 160 -9.35 6.12 -13.15
C VAL A 160 -10.42 6.41 -14.20
N LYS A 161 -10.81 5.40 -14.98
CA LYS A 161 -11.88 5.54 -15.99
C LYS A 161 -13.28 5.57 -15.37
N GLU A 162 -13.53 4.71 -14.40
CA GLU A 162 -14.81 4.65 -13.69
C GLU A 162 -15.14 5.95 -12.96
N TRP A 163 -14.11 6.65 -12.45
CA TRP A 163 -14.27 7.86 -11.64
C TRP A 163 -13.98 9.17 -12.40
N GLU A 164 -13.86 9.11 -13.74
CA GLU A 164 -13.50 10.27 -14.58
C GLU A 164 -14.45 11.48 -14.38
N GLU A 165 -15.73 11.22 -14.11
CA GLU A 165 -16.75 12.25 -13.86
C GLU A 165 -17.11 12.39 -12.35
N GLU A 166 -16.40 11.66 -11.45
CA GLU A 166 -16.63 11.72 -10.02
C GLU A 166 -15.61 12.65 -9.32
N SER A 167 -15.87 12.97 -8.06
CA SER A 167 -14.90 13.67 -7.21
C SER A 167 -13.78 12.76 -6.68
N LEU A 168 -13.85 11.47 -6.98
CA LEU A 168 -12.83 10.48 -6.60
C LEU A 168 -11.65 10.48 -7.57
N SER A 169 -10.48 10.10 -7.07
CA SER A 169 -9.33 9.80 -7.92
C SER A 169 -8.60 8.52 -7.50
N ALA A 170 -7.94 7.87 -8.47
CA ALA A 170 -7.10 6.71 -8.24
C ALA A 170 -5.72 6.96 -8.83
N THR A 171 -4.68 6.62 -8.08
CA THR A 171 -3.27 6.82 -8.45
C THR A 171 -2.51 5.50 -8.43
N ALA A 172 -1.87 5.17 -9.53
CA ALA A 172 -0.91 4.07 -9.65
C ALA A 172 0.48 4.57 -9.25
N VAL A 173 1.11 3.97 -8.22
CA VAL A 173 2.43 4.38 -7.74
C VAL A 173 3.46 3.33 -8.12
N TYR A 174 4.41 3.71 -8.98
CA TYR A 174 5.48 2.85 -9.46
C TYR A 174 6.80 3.19 -8.79
N MET A 175 7.35 2.26 -8.01
CA MET A 175 8.62 2.42 -7.31
C MET A 175 9.50 1.17 -7.47
N GLY A 176 10.81 1.34 -7.35
CA GLY A 176 11.79 0.25 -7.32
C GLY A 176 11.89 -0.42 -5.96
N GLY A 177 12.87 -1.31 -5.81
CA GLY A 177 13.22 -1.91 -4.53
C GLY A 177 13.71 -0.87 -3.53
N MET A 178 13.43 -1.09 -2.25
CA MET A 178 13.83 -0.22 -1.14
C MET A 178 14.49 -1.05 -0.03
N ASN A 179 15.35 -0.43 0.75
CA ASN A 179 15.92 -1.03 1.95
C ASN A 179 14.86 -1.17 3.04
N THR A 180 14.14 -2.27 3.03
CA THR A 180 13.02 -2.54 3.95
C THR A 180 12.98 -4.02 4.33
N PRO A 181 12.26 -4.41 5.41
CA PRO A 181 12.04 -5.80 5.77
C PRO A 181 11.33 -6.66 4.71
N PHE A 182 10.85 -6.09 3.62
CA PHE A 182 10.30 -6.83 2.48
C PHE A 182 11.27 -7.89 1.93
N TRP A 183 12.57 -7.68 2.09
CA TRP A 183 13.63 -8.56 1.61
C TRP A 183 14.19 -9.52 2.67
N SER A 184 13.68 -9.47 3.92
CA SER A 184 14.28 -10.22 5.05
C SER A 184 14.15 -11.74 4.96
N GLU A 185 13.20 -12.24 4.17
CA GLU A 185 12.92 -13.67 4.02
C GLU A 185 13.30 -14.20 2.62
N THR A 186 14.18 -13.50 1.90
CA THR A 186 14.57 -13.88 0.54
C THR A 186 16.00 -13.46 0.22
N ASP A 187 16.70 -14.29 -0.53
CA ASP A 187 18.04 -14.00 -1.08
C ASP A 187 17.97 -13.39 -2.49
N HIS A 188 16.78 -12.92 -2.91
CA HIS A 188 16.57 -12.37 -4.25
C HIS A 188 17.38 -11.10 -4.51
N ILE A 189 17.69 -10.34 -3.47
CA ILE A 189 18.59 -9.17 -3.50
C ILE A 189 19.76 -9.43 -2.57
N ASP A 190 20.97 -9.51 -3.11
CA ASP A 190 22.20 -9.82 -2.37
C ASP A 190 22.47 -8.81 -1.22
N ASP A 191 22.20 -7.53 -1.44
CA ASP A 191 22.47 -6.47 -0.47
C ASP A 191 21.38 -5.39 -0.53
N PRO A 192 20.30 -5.55 0.25
CA PRO A 192 19.24 -4.55 0.32
C PRO A 192 19.70 -3.18 0.84
N SER A 193 20.84 -3.10 1.56
CA SER A 193 21.34 -1.82 2.11
C SER A 193 21.77 -0.81 1.04
N ARG A 194 22.02 -1.28 -0.19
CA ARG A 194 22.32 -0.44 -1.35
C ARG A 194 21.10 0.22 -1.98
N LEU A 195 19.92 -0.23 -1.59
CA LEU A 195 18.67 0.33 -2.09
C LEU A 195 18.35 1.64 -1.34
N LYS A 196 17.50 2.47 -1.96
CA LYS A 196 17.00 3.70 -1.32
C LYS A 196 16.26 3.41 -0.01
N GLY A 197 16.36 4.30 0.96
CA GLY A 197 15.51 4.25 2.15
C GLY A 197 14.04 4.50 1.80
N PRO A 198 13.10 3.87 2.51
CA PRO A 198 11.67 4.07 2.27
C PRO A 198 11.21 5.51 2.53
N GLU A 199 11.94 6.29 3.34
CA GLU A 199 11.62 7.67 3.67
C GLU A 199 11.72 8.58 2.43
N VAL A 200 12.75 8.39 1.60
CA VAL A 200 12.94 9.14 0.33
C VAL A 200 11.81 8.84 -0.65
N VAL A 201 11.39 7.58 -0.69
CA VAL A 201 10.28 7.15 -1.55
C VAL A 201 8.95 7.72 -1.05
N ALA A 202 8.71 7.67 0.27
CA ALA A 202 7.50 8.21 0.89
C ALA A 202 7.38 9.72 0.70
N GLU A 203 8.47 10.47 0.84
CA GLU A 203 8.52 11.91 0.60
C GLU A 203 8.14 12.24 -0.84
N LYS A 204 8.70 11.54 -1.82
CA LYS A 204 8.37 11.74 -3.22
C LYS A 204 6.91 11.43 -3.53
N ILE A 205 6.38 10.30 -3.02
CA ILE A 205 4.97 9.94 -3.18
C ILE A 205 4.07 11.05 -2.63
N TYR A 206 4.35 11.51 -1.42
CA TYR A 206 3.57 12.58 -0.78
C TYR A 206 3.57 13.87 -1.61
N HIS A 207 4.72 14.32 -2.12
CA HIS A 207 4.82 15.54 -2.91
C HIS A 207 4.13 15.44 -4.27
N GLU A 208 3.99 14.24 -4.83
CA GLU A 208 3.32 14.01 -6.11
C GLU A 208 1.85 13.56 -5.94
N ASP A 209 1.35 13.39 -4.71
CA ASP A 209 -0.02 13.00 -4.38
C ASP A 209 -1.01 14.18 -4.53
N ASP A 210 -1.31 14.53 -5.76
CA ASP A 210 -2.22 15.63 -6.15
C ASP A 210 -3.48 15.15 -6.90
N GLY A 211 -3.74 13.83 -6.88
CA GLY A 211 -4.87 13.21 -7.60
C GLY A 211 -4.55 12.79 -9.04
N ARG A 212 -3.28 12.91 -9.48
CA ARG A 212 -2.84 12.41 -10.79
C ARG A 212 -3.00 10.89 -10.91
N ALA A 213 -3.20 10.40 -12.13
CA ALA A 213 -3.40 8.96 -12.36
C ALA A 213 -2.14 8.10 -12.09
N GLU A 214 -0.94 8.66 -12.22
CA GLU A 214 0.32 7.91 -12.09
C GLU A 214 1.40 8.72 -11.38
N ILE A 215 2.14 8.06 -10.49
CA ILE A 215 3.35 8.56 -9.84
C ILE A 215 4.51 7.61 -10.16
N PHE A 216 5.56 8.11 -10.76
CA PHE A 216 6.78 7.36 -11.06
C PHE A 216 7.91 7.77 -10.12
N VAL A 217 8.14 7.00 -9.07
CA VAL A 217 9.30 7.19 -8.19
C VAL A 217 10.57 6.72 -8.89
N ASP A 218 10.47 5.56 -9.55
CA ASP A 218 11.51 4.98 -10.41
C ASP A 218 10.88 4.50 -11.73
N ARG A 219 11.68 4.39 -12.80
CA ARG A 219 11.26 3.93 -14.14
C ARG A 219 12.04 2.70 -14.58
#